data_ef918f8732e8241be47058f34f3836fd
#
_entry.id   ef918f8732e8241be47058f34f3836fd
#
_cell.length_a   1.000
_cell.length_b   1.000
_cell.length_c   1.000
_cell.angle_alpha   90.00
_cell.angle_beta   90.00
_cell.angle_gamma   90.00
#
_symmetry.space_group_name_H-M   'P 1'
#
loop_
_entity.id
_entity.type
_entity.pdbx_description
1 polymer ?
#
loop_
_entity_poly.entity_id
_entity_poly.type
_entity_poly.pdbx_seq_one_letter_code
_entity_poly.pdbx_strand_id
1 'polypeptide(L)'
;MIVPDAREVVIRWGSVEVARTREAVRVLEISHPPSFYLPWADAAQHLLRREPASGSFCEWKGPAEYWTLVDGPRRLPRVAWRYPRPLPGAEALADRVAFYATHLDCRVDGLPVRPQAGAFYGGWITAELVGPFKGGPGTYGW
;
A
#
# COMPACT_ATOMS: atom_id res chain seq x y z
N MET A 1 4.72 11.52 -8.58
CA MET A 1 4.94 12.52 -7.52
C MET A 1 4.75 11.86 -6.16
N ILE A 2 5.63 12.12 -5.23
CA ILE A 2 5.57 11.60 -3.86
C ILE A 2 5.33 12.78 -2.92
N VAL A 3 4.23 12.75 -2.14
CA VAL A 3 3.86 13.84 -1.24
C VAL A 3 3.62 13.34 0.18
N PRO A 4 4.03 14.09 1.21
CA PRO A 4 3.74 13.72 2.59
C PRO A 4 2.25 13.80 2.89
N ASP A 5 1.80 12.98 3.84
CA ASP A 5 0.43 13.01 4.35
C ASP A 5 0.47 12.87 5.88
N ALA A 6 0.07 13.91 6.59
CA ALA A 6 0.14 13.95 8.05
C ALA A 6 -1.10 13.35 8.73
N ARG A 7 -2.09 12.90 7.96
CA ARG A 7 -3.27 12.26 8.52
C ARG A 7 -2.89 10.94 9.20
N GLU A 8 -3.64 10.57 10.22
CA GLU A 8 -3.40 9.29 10.87
C GLU A 8 -3.87 8.14 9.99
N VAL A 9 -2.95 7.22 9.69
CA VAL A 9 -3.24 5.99 8.97
C VAL A 9 -3.17 4.84 9.95
N VAL A 10 -4.23 4.02 10.00
CA VAL A 10 -4.30 2.83 10.84
C VAL A 10 -4.73 1.66 9.98
N ILE A 11 -3.98 0.57 10.06
CA ILE A 11 -4.27 -0.68 9.35
C ILE A 11 -4.47 -1.78 10.38
N ARG A 12 -5.59 -2.50 10.29
CA ARG A 12 -5.92 -3.60 11.18
C ARG A 12 -6.26 -4.86 10.39
N TRP A 13 -5.89 -5.99 10.94
CA TRP A 13 -6.27 -7.31 10.46
C TRP A 13 -7.09 -7.99 11.57
N GLY A 14 -8.42 -7.85 11.48
CA GLY A 14 -9.29 -8.21 12.58
C GLY A 14 -8.95 -7.38 13.83
N SER A 15 -8.64 -8.02 14.93
CA SER A 15 -8.29 -7.35 16.18
C SER A 15 -6.81 -6.92 16.26
N VAL A 16 -6.01 -7.28 15.26
CA VAL A 16 -4.56 -7.02 15.29
C VAL A 16 -4.25 -5.72 14.56
N GLU A 17 -3.53 -4.81 15.22
CA GLU A 17 -3.04 -3.61 14.58
C GLU A 17 -1.78 -3.94 13.77
N VAL A 18 -1.84 -3.70 12.47
CA VAL A 18 -0.74 -4.00 11.53
C VAL A 18 0.18 -2.80 11.35
N ALA A 19 -0.38 -1.59 11.35
CA ALA A 19 0.40 -0.36 11.23
C ALA A 19 -0.38 0.82 11.76
N ARG A 20 0.36 1.83 12.25
CA ARG A 20 -0.20 3.11 12.67
C ARG A 20 0.85 4.19 12.48
N THR A 21 0.52 5.25 11.74
CA THR A 21 1.48 6.32 11.47
C THR A 21 0.76 7.64 11.17
N ARG A 22 1.46 8.75 11.39
CA ARG A 22 1.13 10.08 10.87
C ARG A 22 2.19 10.58 9.89
N GLU A 23 3.06 9.68 9.42
CA GLU A 23 4.19 10.02 8.55
C GLU A 23 4.14 9.26 7.24
N ALA A 24 2.93 9.00 6.73
CA ALA A 24 2.77 8.38 5.43
C ALA A 24 3.19 9.33 4.31
N VAL A 25 3.57 8.77 3.18
CA VAL A 25 3.66 9.50 1.91
C VAL A 25 2.68 8.88 0.93
N ARG A 26 2.16 9.71 0.03
CA ARG A 26 1.29 9.25 -1.05
C ARG A 26 2.06 9.31 -2.36
N VAL A 27 1.94 8.27 -3.15
CA VAL A 27 2.42 8.27 -4.53
C VAL A 27 1.25 8.60 -5.43
N LEU A 28 1.36 9.69 -6.17
CA LEU A 28 0.31 10.19 -7.05
C LEU A 28 0.68 9.86 -8.50
N GLU A 29 -0.17 9.04 -9.13
CA GLU A 29 0.00 8.63 -10.53
C GLU A 29 -1.29 8.89 -11.29
N ILE A 30 -1.17 9.19 -12.59
CA ILE A 30 -2.34 9.49 -13.45
C ILE A 30 -3.28 8.30 -13.46
N SER A 31 -4.58 8.58 -13.31
CA SER A 31 -5.68 7.59 -13.34
C SER A 31 -5.65 6.56 -12.22
N HIS A 32 -4.80 6.76 -11.20
CA HIS A 32 -4.79 5.92 -10.02
C HIS A 32 -5.20 6.72 -8.78
N PRO A 33 -5.95 6.12 -7.84
CA PRO A 33 -6.01 6.68 -6.49
C PRO A 33 -4.60 6.61 -5.88
N PRO A 34 -4.29 7.47 -4.89
CA PRO A 34 -2.96 7.45 -4.28
C PRO A 34 -2.63 6.11 -3.66
N SER A 35 -1.38 5.66 -3.80
CA SER A 35 -0.83 4.57 -3.01
C SER A 35 -0.19 5.17 -1.77
N PHE A 36 -0.53 4.65 -0.59
CA PHE A 36 0.01 5.12 0.68
C PHE A 36 1.18 4.25 1.10
N TYR A 37 2.30 4.88 1.38
CA TYR A 37 3.51 4.22 1.86
C TYR A 37 3.79 4.69 3.27
N LEU A 38 3.86 3.74 4.20
CA LEU A 38 4.05 4.00 5.63
C LEU A 38 5.49 3.66 6.02
N PRO A 39 6.07 4.38 7.00
CA PRO A 39 7.38 3.99 7.50
C PRO A 39 7.40 2.52 7.91
N TRP A 40 8.43 1.79 7.49
CA TRP A 40 8.61 0.39 7.87
C TRP A 40 8.65 0.23 9.39
N ALA A 41 9.23 1.21 10.09
CA ALA A 41 9.31 1.23 11.54
C ALA A 41 7.93 1.29 12.23
N ASP A 42 6.90 1.79 11.54
CA ASP A 42 5.54 1.92 12.09
C ASP A 42 4.65 0.73 11.76
N ALA A 43 5.19 -0.27 11.08
CA ALA A 43 4.48 -1.51 10.77
C ALA A 43 4.87 -2.63 11.74
N ALA A 44 3.96 -3.57 11.95
CA ALA A 44 4.18 -4.75 12.77
C ALA A 44 5.09 -5.75 12.01
N GLN A 45 6.37 -5.47 11.97
CA GLN A 45 7.35 -6.24 11.19
C GLN A 45 7.39 -7.71 11.57
N HIS A 46 7.14 -8.02 12.84
CA HIS A 46 7.14 -9.40 13.33
C HIS A 46 6.03 -10.25 12.71
N LEU A 47 5.00 -9.63 12.14
CA LEU A 47 3.93 -10.32 11.43
C LEU A 47 4.20 -10.45 9.93
N LEU A 48 5.23 -9.79 9.40
CA LEU A 48 5.48 -9.73 7.97
C LEU A 48 6.58 -10.71 7.55
N ARG A 49 6.32 -11.47 6.49
CA ARG A 49 7.26 -12.42 5.89
C ARG A 49 7.42 -12.13 4.41
N ARG A 50 8.65 -11.98 3.95
CA ARG A 50 8.94 -11.74 2.54
C ARG A 50 8.62 -12.98 1.71
N GLU A 51 8.00 -12.76 0.55
CA GLU A 51 7.78 -13.80 -0.45
C GLU A 51 9.02 -13.88 -1.35
N PRO A 52 9.88 -14.92 -1.20
CA PRO A 52 11.21 -14.91 -1.82
C PRO A 52 11.20 -15.03 -3.34
N ALA A 53 10.19 -15.67 -3.91
CA ALA A 53 10.13 -15.95 -5.34
C ALA A 53 9.21 -15.00 -6.10
N SER A 54 8.72 -13.94 -5.45
CA SER A 54 7.80 -13.01 -6.07
C SER A 54 8.39 -11.62 -6.15
N GLY A 55 8.03 -10.90 -7.20
CA GLY A 55 8.45 -9.54 -7.38
C GLY A 55 7.90 -8.99 -8.67
N SER A 56 7.98 -7.69 -8.82
CA SER A 56 7.66 -6.99 -10.04
C SER A 56 8.62 -5.83 -10.21
N PHE A 57 8.60 -5.20 -11.36
CA PHE A 57 9.46 -4.06 -11.66
C PHE A 57 8.61 -2.89 -12.12
N CYS A 58 8.80 -1.75 -11.49
CA CYS A 58 8.19 -0.49 -11.91
C CYS A 58 9.27 0.37 -12.56
N GLU A 59 8.98 0.90 -13.75
CA GLU A 59 9.99 1.64 -14.53
C GLU A 59 10.56 2.85 -13.79
N TRP A 60 9.80 3.48 -12.90
CA TRP A 60 10.31 4.64 -12.18
C TRP A 60 10.57 4.39 -10.69
N LYS A 61 9.93 3.39 -10.06
CA LYS A 61 10.14 3.07 -8.65
C LYS A 61 11.23 2.02 -8.44
N GLY A 62 11.33 1.05 -9.34
CA GLY A 62 12.33 -0.01 -9.26
C GLY A 62 11.73 -1.38 -8.97
N PRO A 63 12.55 -2.33 -8.47
CA PRO A 63 12.07 -3.66 -8.14
C PRO A 63 11.26 -3.66 -6.86
N ALA A 64 10.09 -4.32 -6.89
CA ALA A 64 9.22 -4.48 -5.74
C ALA A 64 9.44 -5.85 -5.09
N GLU A 65 9.34 -5.88 -3.77
CA GLU A 65 9.24 -7.11 -2.97
C GLU A 65 7.84 -7.21 -2.40
N TYR A 66 7.27 -8.42 -2.38
CA TYR A 66 5.97 -8.68 -1.79
C TYR A 66 6.11 -9.37 -0.43
N TRP A 67 5.17 -9.06 0.46
CA TRP A 67 5.18 -9.52 1.84
C TRP A 67 3.82 -10.08 2.24
N THR A 68 3.85 -11.10 3.10
CA THR A 68 2.69 -11.83 3.59
C THR A 68 2.53 -11.57 5.08
N LEU A 69 1.30 -11.33 5.53
CA LEU A 69 0.99 -11.29 6.97
C LEU A 69 0.80 -12.69 7.51
N VAL A 70 1.45 -12.99 8.62
CA VAL A 70 1.36 -14.28 9.33
C VAL A 70 1.16 -14.01 10.82
N ASP A 71 0.09 -14.55 11.39
CA ASP A 71 -0.21 -14.47 12.81
C ASP A 71 -0.68 -15.85 13.29
N GLY A 72 0.24 -16.64 13.83
CA GLY A 72 -0.04 -18.03 14.19
C GLY A 72 -0.47 -18.82 12.95
N PRO A 73 -1.64 -19.48 12.99
CA PRO A 73 -2.15 -20.24 11.85
C PRO A 73 -2.75 -19.36 10.75
N ARG A 74 -3.00 -18.07 11.02
CA ARG A 74 -3.60 -17.16 10.03
C ARG A 74 -2.54 -16.64 9.08
N ARG A 75 -2.93 -16.55 7.82
CA ARG A 75 -2.03 -16.14 6.76
C ARG A 75 -2.79 -15.29 5.74
N LEU A 76 -2.26 -14.13 5.38
CA LEU A 76 -2.81 -13.27 4.34
C LEU A 76 -1.70 -13.00 3.32
N PRO A 77 -1.66 -13.76 2.21
CA PRO A 77 -0.53 -13.74 1.29
C PRO A 77 -0.49 -12.48 0.43
N ARG A 78 0.74 -11.99 0.20
CA ARG A 78 1.05 -10.92 -0.74
C ARG A 78 0.20 -9.67 -0.52
N VAL A 79 0.02 -9.29 0.73
CA VAL A 79 -0.84 -8.18 1.11
C VAL A 79 -0.09 -6.85 1.13
N ALA A 80 1.23 -6.90 1.11
CA ALA A 80 2.07 -5.70 1.20
C ALA A 80 3.21 -5.76 0.21
N TRP A 81 3.76 -4.60 -0.11
CA TRP A 81 4.94 -4.51 -0.98
C TRP A 81 5.86 -3.38 -0.55
N ARG A 82 7.13 -3.50 -0.94
CA ARG A 82 8.18 -2.53 -0.67
C ARG A 82 9.05 -2.34 -1.90
N TYR A 83 9.72 -1.18 -1.95
CA TYR A 83 10.78 -0.89 -2.91
C TYR A 83 12.07 -0.63 -2.14
N PRO A 84 12.79 -1.69 -1.67
CA PRO A 84 13.96 -1.52 -0.81
C PRO A 84 15.17 -0.93 -1.54
N ARG A 85 15.18 -1.01 -2.87
CA ARG A 85 16.23 -0.44 -3.72
C ARG A 85 15.58 0.40 -4.81
N PRO A 86 14.98 1.55 -4.43
CA PRO A 86 14.26 2.37 -5.40
C PRO A 86 15.21 3.02 -6.41
N LEU A 87 14.68 3.26 -7.59
CA LEU A 87 15.40 4.00 -8.63
C LEU A 87 15.50 5.49 -8.25
N PRO A 88 16.43 6.26 -8.89
CA PRO A 88 16.53 7.70 -8.67
C PRO A 88 15.18 8.40 -8.87
N GLY A 89 14.82 9.26 -7.93
CA GLY A 89 13.51 9.93 -7.89
C GLY A 89 12.49 9.26 -7.00
N ALA A 90 12.73 8.02 -6.59
CA ALA A 90 11.83 7.28 -5.70
C ALA A 90 12.48 6.91 -4.35
N GLU A 91 13.59 7.56 -3.99
CA GLU A 91 14.38 7.23 -2.79
C GLU A 91 13.55 7.28 -1.50
N ALA A 92 12.53 8.15 -1.46
CA ALA A 92 11.67 8.27 -0.29
C ALA A 92 10.89 6.98 0.04
N LEU A 93 10.84 6.01 -0.87
CA LEU A 93 10.12 4.75 -0.66
C LEU A 93 10.98 3.66 -0.02
N ALA A 94 12.31 3.85 0.09
CA ALA A 94 13.27 2.82 0.50
C ALA A 94 12.91 2.13 1.83
N ASP A 95 12.54 2.92 2.84
CA ASP A 95 12.24 2.43 4.19
C ASP A 95 10.73 2.43 4.47
N ARG A 96 9.93 2.16 3.45
CA ARG A 96 8.48 2.21 3.55
C ARG A 96 7.84 0.93 3.07
N VAL A 97 6.56 0.76 3.43
CA VAL A 97 5.74 -0.38 3.06
C VAL A 97 4.34 0.12 2.66
N ALA A 98 3.78 -0.50 1.64
CA ALA A 98 2.40 -0.25 1.22
C ALA A 98 1.58 -1.53 1.37
N PHE A 99 0.27 -1.37 1.56
CA PHE A 99 -0.64 -2.49 1.79
C PHE A 99 -1.82 -2.42 0.83
N TYR A 100 -2.24 -3.58 0.31
CA TYR A 100 -3.54 -3.70 -0.34
C TYR A 100 -4.64 -3.62 0.72
N ALA A 101 -5.68 -2.82 0.44
CA ALA A 101 -6.78 -2.65 1.39
C ALA A 101 -7.86 -3.72 1.28
N THR A 102 -7.76 -4.64 0.31
CA THR A 102 -8.83 -5.58 -0.04
C THR A 102 -9.30 -6.44 1.14
N HIS A 103 -8.37 -6.92 1.96
CA HIS A 103 -8.70 -7.82 3.10
C HIS A 103 -8.30 -7.23 4.45
N LEU A 104 -8.02 -5.93 4.50
CA LEU A 104 -7.62 -5.23 5.70
C LEU A 104 -8.57 -4.08 5.99
N ASP A 105 -8.70 -3.72 7.26
CA ASP A 105 -9.39 -2.50 7.66
C ASP A 105 -8.35 -1.37 7.67
N CYS A 106 -8.36 -0.57 6.61
CA CYS A 106 -7.47 0.57 6.48
C CYS A 106 -8.27 1.85 6.67
N ARG A 107 -7.77 2.74 7.52
CA ARG A 107 -8.45 4.01 7.84
C ARG A 107 -7.47 5.17 7.73
N VAL A 108 -7.97 6.28 7.20
CA VAL A 108 -7.26 7.55 7.15
C VAL A 108 -8.09 8.55 7.94
N ASP A 109 -7.53 9.06 9.03
CA ASP A 109 -8.23 9.91 10.02
C ASP A 109 -9.56 9.28 10.48
N GLY A 110 -9.54 7.98 10.74
CA GLY A 110 -10.69 7.24 11.24
C GLY A 110 -11.71 6.85 10.18
N LEU A 111 -11.57 7.31 8.94
CA LEU A 111 -12.50 6.99 7.85
C LEU A 111 -11.99 5.81 7.02
N PRO A 112 -12.83 4.80 6.75
CA PRO A 112 -12.40 3.64 6.00
C PRO A 112 -12.06 4.00 4.57
N VAL A 113 -11.02 3.36 4.02
CA VAL A 113 -10.67 3.48 2.62
C VAL A 113 -11.25 2.31 1.84
N ARG A 114 -11.46 2.52 0.53
CA ARG A 114 -11.86 1.47 -0.40
C ARG A 114 -10.66 1.09 -1.26
N PRO A 115 -10.46 -0.22 -1.55
CA PRO A 115 -9.38 -0.62 -2.45
C PRO A 115 -9.68 -0.20 -3.88
N GLN A 116 -8.62 0.08 -4.64
CA GLN A 116 -8.73 0.22 -6.09
C GLN A 116 -9.19 -1.09 -6.70
N ALA A 117 -10.07 -1.05 -7.70
CA ALA A 117 -10.56 -2.25 -8.37
C ALA A 117 -9.41 -2.98 -9.09
N GLY A 118 -9.53 -4.30 -9.19
CA GLY A 118 -8.52 -5.17 -9.76
C GLY A 118 -7.59 -5.73 -8.68
N ALA A 119 -6.92 -6.84 -9.02
CA ALA A 119 -6.08 -7.58 -8.06
C ALA A 119 -4.64 -7.05 -8.00
N PHE A 120 -4.23 -6.25 -8.98
CA PHE A 120 -2.84 -5.79 -9.10
C PHE A 120 -2.61 -4.40 -8.50
N TYR A 121 -3.54 -3.48 -8.72
CA TYR A 121 -3.38 -2.09 -8.30
C TYR A 121 -3.72 -1.92 -6.83
N GLY A 122 -2.89 -1.21 -6.08
CA GLY A 122 -3.00 -1.07 -4.64
C GLY A 122 -3.34 0.32 -4.14
N GLY A 123 -3.87 1.20 -5.00
CA GLY A 123 -4.28 2.53 -4.59
C GLY A 123 -5.45 2.51 -3.60
N TRP A 124 -5.51 3.52 -2.75
CA TRP A 124 -6.54 3.67 -1.73
C TRP A 124 -7.51 4.77 -2.11
N ILE A 125 -8.80 4.44 -2.17
CA ILE A 125 -9.84 5.42 -2.46
C ILE A 125 -10.36 5.96 -1.13
N THR A 126 -10.06 7.23 -0.85
CA THR A 126 -10.53 7.95 0.32
C THR A 126 -11.74 8.80 -0.05
N ALA A 127 -12.46 9.32 0.96
CA ALA A 127 -13.75 10.00 0.74
C ALA A 127 -13.65 11.24 -0.17
N GLU A 128 -12.50 11.91 -0.18
CA GLU A 128 -12.29 13.13 -0.98
C GLU A 128 -11.98 12.87 -2.46
N LEU A 129 -11.77 11.61 -2.85
CA LEU A 129 -11.40 11.28 -4.22
C LEU A 129 -12.61 11.04 -5.11
N VAL A 130 -12.48 11.45 -6.37
CA VAL A 130 -13.49 11.26 -7.41
C VAL A 130 -12.87 10.45 -8.54
N GLY A 131 -13.55 9.34 -8.91
CA GLY A 131 -13.13 8.49 -10.04
C GLY A 131 -13.67 8.98 -11.39
N PRO A 132 -13.50 8.15 -12.45
CA PRO A 132 -13.06 6.75 -12.42
C PRO A 132 -11.55 6.58 -12.32
N PHE A 133 -11.13 5.40 -11.85
CA PHE A 133 -9.71 5.05 -11.70
C PHE A 133 -9.37 3.80 -12.52
N LYS A 134 -8.09 3.67 -12.89
CA LYS A 134 -7.57 2.51 -13.62
C LYS A 134 -7.87 1.22 -12.85
N GLY A 135 -8.36 0.19 -13.56
CA GLY A 135 -8.78 -1.08 -12.95
C GLY A 135 -10.28 -1.14 -12.66
N GLY A 136 -10.99 -0.01 -12.66
CA GLY A 136 -12.43 0.04 -12.44
C GLY A 136 -13.25 -0.16 -13.71
N PRO A 137 -14.58 -0.22 -13.60
CA PRO A 137 -15.47 -0.36 -14.76
C PRO A 137 -15.24 0.78 -15.76
N GLY A 138 -15.19 0.43 -17.05
CA GLY A 138 -15.03 1.41 -18.12
C GLY A 138 -13.62 1.93 -18.33
N THR A 139 -12.63 1.37 -17.62
CA THR A 139 -11.24 1.83 -17.71
C THR A 139 -10.33 0.89 -18.52
N TYR A 140 -10.90 0.00 -19.28
CA TYR A 140 -10.14 -0.93 -20.10
C TYR A 140 -9.22 -0.18 -21.06
N GLY A 141 -7.95 -0.52 -21.06
CA GLY A 141 -6.96 0.13 -21.91
C GLY A 141 -6.27 1.36 -21.29
N TRP A 142 -6.62 1.73 -20.10
CA TRP A 142 -6.00 2.88 -19.40
C TRP A 142 -4.55 2.61 -19.01
#